data_6ed39efd9111be22279fdd20e6bd3a73
#
_entry.id   6ed39efd9111be22279fdd20e6bd3a73
#
_cell.length_a   1.000
_cell.length_b   1.000
_cell.length_c   1.000
_cell.angle_alpha   90.00
_cell.angle_beta   90.00
_cell.angle_gamma   90.00
#
_symmetry.space_group_name_H-M   'P 1'
#
loop_
_entity.id
_entity.type
_entity.pdbx_description
1 polymer ?
#
loop_
_entity_poly.entity_id
_entity_poly.type
_entity_poly.pdbx_seq_one_letter_code
_entity_poly.pdbx_strand_id
1 'polypeptide(L)'
;LRIRMGVNGKDGKDAAGVAYGANMIFDHMSVTWGRDECFSINGDPKKPGDQPRNITIQNSFIGQGLQPHSCGGLIQTTAENGVTLYRNLYIDNKTRNPKVKGLNQFVNNIVYNWGNGGAYIMGDTEQTSEADIRNNYFIVGATLNYDGKTLGSTAPFTRYNEHFRA
;
A
#
# COMPACT_ATOMS: atom_id res chain seq x y z
N LEU A 1 14.56 4.49 -10.14
CA LEU A 1 13.63 4.11 -11.21
C LEU A 1 12.31 4.87 -11.05
N ARG A 2 11.73 5.34 -12.17
CA ARG A 2 10.41 5.99 -12.19
C ARG A 2 9.43 5.17 -13.03
N ILE A 3 8.29 4.86 -12.45
CA ILE A 3 7.20 4.12 -13.12
C ILE A 3 5.93 4.96 -13.04
N ARG A 4 5.26 5.14 -14.15
CA ARG A 4 3.96 5.81 -14.24
C ARG A 4 3.06 5.06 -15.20
N MET A 5 1.86 4.73 -14.77
CA MET A 5 0.88 4.18 -15.70
C MET A 5 0.37 5.25 -16.65
N GLY A 6 -0.01 6.39 -16.13
CA GLY A 6 -0.57 7.49 -16.90
C GLY A 6 -2.09 7.44 -17.08
N VAL A 7 -2.63 8.55 -17.54
CA VAL A 7 -4.08 8.79 -17.64
C VAL A 7 -4.80 7.86 -18.63
N ASN A 8 -4.09 7.34 -19.60
CA ASN A 8 -4.64 6.40 -20.60
C ASN A 8 -4.44 4.92 -20.19
N GLY A 9 -3.95 4.69 -18.99
CA GLY A 9 -3.84 3.34 -18.45
C GLY A 9 -5.23 2.70 -18.27
N LYS A 10 -5.26 1.38 -18.29
CA LYS A 10 -6.51 0.64 -18.12
C LYS A 10 -7.00 0.76 -16.68
N ASP A 11 -8.30 1.03 -16.48
CA ASP A 11 -8.95 1.02 -15.18
C ASP A 11 -8.75 -0.33 -14.46
N GLY A 12 -8.61 -0.26 -13.15
CA GLY A 12 -8.40 -1.44 -12.32
C GLY A 12 -7.04 -2.12 -12.54
N LYS A 13 -6.01 -1.33 -12.88
CA LYS A 13 -4.63 -1.82 -13.02
C LYS A 13 -3.65 -1.00 -12.21
N ASP A 14 -2.72 -1.71 -11.61
CA ASP A 14 -1.62 -1.14 -10.84
C ASP A 14 -0.58 -0.52 -11.77
N ALA A 15 0.11 0.51 -11.28
CA ALA A 15 1.26 1.05 -12.01
C ALA A 15 2.45 0.08 -11.99
N ALA A 16 2.65 -0.61 -10.89
CA ALA A 16 3.66 -1.64 -10.73
C ALA A 16 3.20 -2.71 -9.72
N GLY A 17 3.73 -3.92 -9.86
CA GLY A 17 3.45 -4.99 -8.92
C GLY A 17 4.45 -6.14 -8.98
N VAL A 18 4.49 -6.90 -7.91
CA VAL A 18 5.26 -8.13 -7.77
C VAL A 18 4.30 -9.26 -7.44
N ALA A 19 4.24 -10.26 -8.32
CA ALA A 19 3.38 -11.43 -8.14
C ALA A 19 4.15 -12.68 -7.65
N TYR A 20 5.45 -12.73 -7.90
CA TYR A 20 6.29 -13.89 -7.61
C TYR A 20 7.69 -13.47 -7.22
N GLY A 21 8.43 -14.40 -6.64
CA GLY A 21 9.86 -14.26 -6.39
C GLY A 21 10.19 -13.94 -4.94
N ALA A 22 11.47 -13.89 -4.66
CA ALA A 22 11.98 -13.73 -3.30
C ALA A 22 13.26 -12.91 -3.26
N ASN A 23 13.58 -12.40 -2.04
CA ASN A 23 14.86 -11.71 -1.78
C ASN A 23 15.04 -10.47 -2.67
N MET A 24 14.02 -9.60 -2.72
CA MET A 24 14.03 -8.40 -3.56
C MET A 24 14.06 -7.14 -2.71
N ILE A 25 14.81 -6.16 -3.17
CA ILE A 25 14.81 -4.80 -2.61
C ILE A 25 14.45 -3.81 -3.72
N PHE A 26 13.41 -3.04 -3.47
CA PHE A 26 13.00 -1.91 -4.30
C PHE A 26 13.38 -0.63 -3.58
N ASP A 27 14.40 0.04 -4.09
CA ASP A 27 15.00 1.18 -3.44
C ASP A 27 15.02 2.42 -4.35
N HIS A 28 14.75 3.59 -3.78
CA HIS A 28 14.75 4.87 -4.48
C HIS A 28 13.88 4.88 -5.76
N MET A 29 12.65 4.37 -5.62
CA MET A 29 11.68 4.36 -6.72
C MET A 29 10.67 5.50 -6.60
N SER A 30 10.11 5.89 -7.73
CA SER A 30 8.90 6.69 -7.81
C SER A 30 7.87 5.93 -8.62
N VAL A 31 6.78 5.51 -7.97
CA VAL A 31 5.71 4.72 -8.59
C VAL A 31 4.39 5.48 -8.43
N THR A 32 3.82 5.91 -9.56
CA THR A 32 2.70 6.84 -9.54
C THR A 32 1.67 6.52 -10.61
N TRP A 33 0.47 7.12 -10.41
CA TRP A 33 -0.59 7.14 -11.42
C TRP A 33 -1.19 5.78 -11.72
N GLY A 34 -1.17 4.86 -10.74
CA GLY A 34 -1.94 3.62 -10.83
C GLY A 34 -3.43 3.91 -10.93
N ARG A 35 -4.15 3.12 -11.70
CA ARG A 35 -5.61 3.24 -11.83
C ARG A 35 -6.34 2.19 -10.98
N ASP A 36 -5.62 1.46 -10.19
CA ASP A 36 -6.00 0.71 -9.00
C ASP A 36 -4.97 1.03 -7.94
N GLU A 37 -3.99 0.19 -7.71
CA GLU A 37 -2.87 0.52 -6.82
C GLU A 37 -1.70 1.16 -7.59
N CYS A 38 -0.90 1.96 -6.87
CA CYS A 38 0.37 2.41 -7.41
C CYS A 38 1.40 1.29 -7.37
N PHE A 39 1.62 0.64 -6.22
CA PHE A 39 2.61 -0.45 -6.14
C PHE A 39 2.13 -1.56 -5.21
N SER A 40 1.87 -2.74 -5.77
CA SER A 40 1.40 -3.89 -5.03
C SER A 40 2.42 -5.03 -4.95
N ILE A 41 2.36 -5.79 -3.86
CA ILE A 41 2.96 -7.12 -3.74
C ILE A 41 1.79 -8.08 -3.52
N ASN A 42 1.42 -8.79 -4.55
CA ASN A 42 0.18 -9.55 -4.54
C ASN A 42 0.38 -10.93 -5.17
N GLY A 43 0.65 -11.93 -4.34
CA GLY A 43 0.78 -13.32 -4.76
C GLY A 43 -0.57 -13.95 -5.11
N ASP A 44 -0.53 -14.98 -5.92
CA ASP A 44 -1.71 -15.78 -6.24
C ASP A 44 -2.03 -16.71 -5.06
N PRO A 45 -3.13 -16.54 -4.32
CA PRO A 45 -3.47 -17.37 -3.18
C PRO A 45 -3.68 -18.85 -3.54
N LYS A 46 -3.90 -19.15 -4.80
CA LYS A 46 -4.01 -20.53 -5.31
C LYS A 46 -2.65 -21.21 -5.52
N LYS A 47 -1.57 -20.46 -5.36
CA LYS A 47 -0.20 -20.96 -5.53
C LYS A 47 0.64 -20.63 -4.31
N PRO A 48 0.39 -21.27 -3.18
CA PRO A 48 1.07 -20.91 -1.92
C PRO A 48 2.60 -21.08 -1.99
N GLY A 49 3.11 -21.99 -2.81
CA GLY A 49 4.56 -22.18 -3.02
C GLY A 49 5.26 -21.07 -3.80
N ASP A 50 4.51 -20.29 -4.56
CA ASP A 50 5.04 -19.25 -5.46
C ASP A 50 4.81 -17.83 -4.92
N GLN A 51 4.49 -17.68 -3.65
CA GLN A 51 4.20 -16.37 -3.07
C GLN A 51 5.44 -15.46 -3.06
N PRO A 52 5.27 -14.16 -3.28
CA PRO A 52 6.33 -13.19 -3.05
C PRO A 52 6.77 -13.24 -1.59
N ARG A 53 8.08 -13.26 -1.33
CA ARG A 53 8.61 -13.34 0.02
C ARG A 53 9.93 -12.62 0.20
N ASN A 54 10.19 -12.18 1.43
CA ASN A 54 11.41 -11.48 1.79
C ASN A 54 11.65 -10.27 0.86
N ILE A 55 10.70 -9.36 0.85
CA ILE A 55 10.70 -8.19 -0.02
C ILE A 55 10.79 -6.93 0.82
N THR A 56 11.66 -6.03 0.41
CA THR A 56 11.76 -4.69 1.00
C THR A 56 11.44 -3.63 -0.06
N ILE A 57 10.54 -2.72 0.27
CA ILE A 57 10.33 -1.48 -0.46
C ILE A 57 10.81 -0.35 0.45
N GLN A 58 11.81 0.42 -0.01
CA GLN A 58 12.38 1.46 0.83
C GLN A 58 12.71 2.75 0.07
N ASN A 59 12.80 3.86 0.83
CA ASN A 59 13.21 5.18 0.34
C ASN A 59 12.47 5.61 -0.94
N SER A 60 11.22 5.22 -1.06
CA SER A 60 10.46 5.30 -2.30
C SER A 60 9.24 6.21 -2.17
N PHE A 61 8.85 6.77 -3.28
CA PHE A 61 7.65 7.58 -3.45
C PHE A 61 6.56 6.72 -4.10
N ILE A 62 5.42 6.58 -3.44
CA ILE A 62 4.27 5.79 -3.90
C ILE A 62 3.04 6.68 -3.80
N GLY A 63 2.55 7.16 -4.93
CA GLY A 63 1.49 8.14 -4.79
C GLY A 63 0.82 8.63 -6.05
N GLN A 64 -0.04 9.62 -5.85
CA GLN A 64 -0.81 10.25 -6.91
C GLN A 64 -1.62 9.23 -7.72
N GLY A 65 -2.21 8.27 -7.03
CA GLY A 65 -3.09 7.28 -7.65
C GLY A 65 -4.27 7.93 -8.35
N LEU A 66 -4.64 7.44 -9.52
CA LEU A 66 -5.70 8.02 -10.35
C LEU A 66 -7.07 7.42 -10.01
N GLN A 67 -8.11 8.23 -10.18
CA GLN A 67 -9.49 7.81 -9.99
C GLN A 67 -9.92 6.72 -11.00
N PRO A 68 -10.90 5.88 -10.64
CA PRO A 68 -11.75 5.96 -9.42
C PRO A 68 -11.15 5.29 -8.18
N HIS A 69 -10.20 4.37 -8.29
CA HIS A 69 -9.68 3.65 -7.12
C HIS A 69 -8.64 4.46 -6.34
N SER A 70 -7.59 4.92 -6.98
CA SER A 70 -6.55 5.75 -6.34
C SER A 70 -6.00 5.13 -5.05
N CYS A 71 -5.43 3.95 -5.16
CA CYS A 71 -4.86 3.22 -4.03
C CYS A 71 -3.33 3.31 -4.01
N GLY A 72 -2.73 3.34 -2.82
CA GLY A 72 -1.28 3.32 -2.66
C GLY A 72 -0.69 1.94 -2.99
N GLY A 73 -1.18 0.88 -2.35
CA GLY A 73 -0.70 -0.47 -2.61
C GLY A 73 -1.48 -1.56 -1.87
N LEU A 74 -1.54 -2.73 -2.47
CA LEU A 74 -2.01 -3.96 -1.84
C LEU A 74 -0.80 -4.86 -1.57
N ILE A 75 -0.54 -5.12 -0.31
CA ILE A 75 0.49 -6.05 0.15
C ILE A 75 -0.21 -7.31 0.63
N GLN A 76 -0.24 -8.32 -0.19
CA GLN A 76 -0.95 -9.55 0.08
C GLN A 76 -0.01 -10.75 -0.09
N THR A 77 0.43 -11.29 1.02
CA THR A 77 1.32 -12.44 1.10
C THR A 77 0.79 -13.41 2.14
N THR A 78 1.41 -14.57 2.26
CA THR A 78 1.10 -15.51 3.36
C THR A 78 1.71 -15.03 4.68
N ALA A 79 1.30 -15.68 5.77
CA ALA A 79 1.75 -15.32 7.11
C ALA A 79 3.28 -15.47 7.31
N GLU A 80 3.93 -16.36 6.54
CA GLU A 80 5.36 -16.60 6.63
C GLU A 80 6.20 -15.71 5.72
N ASN A 81 5.57 -15.01 4.79
CA ASN A 81 6.26 -14.28 3.72
C ASN A 81 6.34 -12.79 4.05
N GLY A 82 7.40 -12.42 4.75
CA GLY A 82 7.58 -11.06 5.23
C GLY A 82 7.79 -10.02 4.13
N VAL A 83 7.14 -8.87 4.30
CA VAL A 83 7.37 -7.67 3.49
C VAL A 83 7.70 -6.50 4.40
N THR A 84 8.79 -5.82 4.10
CA THR A 84 9.22 -4.61 4.83
C THR A 84 8.98 -3.37 3.99
N LEU A 85 8.27 -2.42 4.57
CA LEU A 85 8.01 -1.10 4.00
C LEU A 85 8.73 -0.07 4.87
N TYR A 86 9.83 0.50 4.35
CA TYR A 86 10.76 1.28 5.15
C TYR A 86 11.11 2.63 4.51
N ARG A 87 10.92 3.72 5.25
CA ARG A 87 11.24 5.08 4.78
C ARG A 87 10.58 5.46 3.45
N ASN A 88 9.34 5.05 3.24
CA ASN A 88 8.59 5.42 2.05
C ASN A 88 7.70 6.64 2.32
N LEU A 89 7.38 7.36 1.26
CA LEU A 89 6.36 8.38 1.24
C LEU A 89 5.16 7.88 0.44
N TYR A 90 4.04 7.64 1.13
CA TYR A 90 2.73 7.46 0.52
C TYR A 90 2.00 8.79 0.49
N ILE A 91 1.61 9.25 -0.67
CA ILE A 91 1.03 10.59 -0.82
C ILE A 91 -0.06 10.66 -1.89
N ASP A 92 -1.12 11.41 -1.58
CA ASP A 92 -2.21 11.71 -2.52
C ASP A 92 -2.87 10.44 -3.10
N ASN A 93 -2.97 9.40 -2.30
CA ASN A 93 -3.79 8.25 -2.64
C ASN A 93 -5.06 8.26 -1.79
N LYS A 94 -6.16 7.94 -2.39
CA LYS A 94 -7.46 7.93 -1.72
C LYS A 94 -7.48 6.97 -0.52
N THR A 95 -6.86 5.80 -0.66
CA THR A 95 -6.87 4.74 0.35
C THR A 95 -5.72 3.76 0.16
N ARG A 96 -5.62 2.75 1.02
CA ARG A 96 -4.62 1.67 0.92
C ARG A 96 -3.19 2.20 0.86
N ASN A 97 -2.75 2.85 1.94
CA ASN A 97 -1.39 3.40 2.04
C ASN A 97 -0.50 2.69 3.09
N PRO A 98 -0.27 1.38 2.96
CA PRO A 98 -0.94 0.41 2.10
C PRO A 98 -2.15 -0.31 2.76
N LYS A 99 -2.79 -1.24 2.05
CA LYS A 99 -3.58 -2.32 2.62
C LYS A 99 -2.70 -3.57 2.71
N VAL A 100 -2.64 -4.19 3.88
CA VAL A 100 -1.72 -5.30 4.14
C VAL A 100 -2.44 -6.55 4.61
N LYS A 101 -1.97 -7.68 4.14
CA LYS A 101 -2.32 -9.03 4.58
C LYS A 101 -1.04 -9.84 4.71
N GLY A 102 -1.02 -10.80 5.62
CA GLY A 102 0.18 -11.56 5.95
C GLY A 102 1.13 -10.80 6.87
N LEU A 103 2.38 -11.22 6.93
CA LEU A 103 3.41 -10.66 7.80
C LEU A 103 4.07 -9.44 7.17
N ASN A 104 4.08 -8.31 7.89
CA ASN A 104 4.72 -7.10 7.35
C ASN A 104 5.33 -6.21 8.44
N GLN A 105 6.27 -5.39 8.02
CA GLN A 105 6.82 -4.29 8.80
C GLN A 105 6.53 -2.97 8.09
N PHE A 106 6.03 -2.01 8.83
CA PHE A 106 5.77 -0.66 8.35
C PHE A 106 6.49 0.35 9.25
N VAL A 107 7.69 0.74 8.85
CA VAL A 107 8.63 1.44 9.74
C VAL A 107 9.18 2.72 9.09
N ASN A 108 9.15 3.82 9.85
CA ASN A 108 9.69 5.12 9.43
C ASN A 108 9.08 5.68 8.13
N ASN A 109 7.83 5.35 7.82
CA ASN A 109 7.16 5.88 6.64
C ASN A 109 6.41 7.17 6.94
N ILE A 110 6.09 7.90 5.90
CA ILE A 110 5.17 9.04 5.94
C ILE A 110 3.96 8.69 5.07
N VAL A 111 2.78 8.88 5.61
CA VAL A 111 1.52 8.83 4.86
C VAL A 111 0.89 10.20 4.91
N TYR A 112 0.75 10.83 3.74
CA TYR A 112 0.22 12.18 3.65
C TYR A 112 -0.98 12.25 2.70
N ASN A 113 -1.98 13.01 3.13
CA ASN A 113 -3.13 13.41 2.30
C ASN A 113 -3.90 12.21 1.71
N TRP A 114 -4.32 11.29 2.56
CA TRP A 114 -5.22 10.21 2.12
C TRP A 114 -6.68 10.68 2.09
N GLY A 115 -7.49 10.01 1.28
CA GLY A 115 -8.91 10.31 1.13
C GLY A 115 -9.79 9.66 2.19
N ASN A 116 -10.72 8.81 1.79
CA ASN A 116 -11.62 8.10 2.68
C ASN A 116 -11.12 6.70 3.03
N GLY A 117 -11.63 6.14 4.12
CA GLY A 117 -11.12 4.90 4.72
C GLY A 117 -9.91 5.16 5.61
N GLY A 118 -9.18 4.12 5.96
CA GLY A 118 -7.93 4.23 6.69
C GLY A 118 -6.76 4.54 5.77
N ALA A 119 -5.77 5.27 6.29
CA ALA A 119 -4.51 5.44 5.59
C ALA A 119 -3.79 4.11 5.45
N TYR A 120 -3.58 3.43 6.57
CA TYR A 120 -3.03 2.08 6.65
C TYR A 120 -4.15 1.11 7.00
N ILE A 121 -4.32 0.07 6.21
CA ILE A 121 -5.42 -0.89 6.37
C ILE A 121 -4.85 -2.28 6.63
N MET A 122 -5.29 -2.91 7.73
CA MET A 122 -4.87 -4.26 8.10
C MET A 122 -5.96 -5.28 7.86
N GLY A 123 -5.57 -6.36 7.18
CA GLY A 123 -6.43 -7.51 6.96
C GLY A 123 -7.54 -7.27 5.95
N ASP A 124 -8.36 -8.23 5.83
CA ASP A 124 -9.65 -8.29 5.14
C ASP A 124 -10.23 -9.71 5.36
N THR A 125 -11.39 -9.96 4.80
CA THR A 125 -12.23 -11.14 5.00
C THR A 125 -11.55 -12.51 4.86
N GLU A 126 -10.44 -12.61 4.12
CA GLU A 126 -9.84 -13.91 3.78
C GLU A 126 -8.44 -14.14 4.36
N GLN A 127 -7.80 -13.09 4.88
CA GLN A 127 -6.44 -13.24 5.42
C GLN A 127 -6.20 -12.36 6.63
N THR A 128 -5.54 -12.95 7.62
CA THR A 128 -5.01 -12.23 8.77
C THR A 128 -3.86 -11.31 8.35
N SER A 129 -3.65 -10.27 9.11
CA SER A 129 -2.49 -9.40 8.99
C SER A 129 -1.78 -9.31 10.32
N GLU A 130 -0.48 -9.53 10.27
CA GLU A 130 0.42 -9.36 11.39
C GLU A 130 1.45 -8.30 11.02
N ALA A 131 1.53 -7.24 11.83
CA ALA A 131 2.33 -6.06 11.46
C ALA A 131 3.14 -5.53 12.63
N ASP A 132 4.38 -5.17 12.34
CA ASP A 132 5.24 -4.34 13.20
C ASP A 132 5.18 -2.90 12.65
N ILE A 133 4.50 -2.01 13.39
CA ILE A 133 4.24 -0.64 12.95
C ILE A 133 4.95 0.32 13.89
N ARG A 134 6.03 0.95 13.41
CA ARG A 134 6.86 1.82 14.24
C ARG A 134 7.28 3.11 13.54
N ASN A 135 7.31 4.20 14.32
CA ASN A 135 7.91 5.48 13.92
C ASN A 135 7.36 6.03 12.59
N ASN A 136 6.08 5.88 12.32
CA ASN A 136 5.47 6.40 11.12
C ASN A 136 4.76 7.73 11.40
N TYR A 137 4.70 8.58 10.40
CA TYR A 137 3.95 9.83 10.43
C TYR A 137 2.71 9.73 9.54
N PHE A 138 1.56 10.03 10.13
CA PHE A 138 0.28 10.12 9.40
C PHE A 138 -0.18 11.57 9.44
N ILE A 139 -0.15 12.24 8.30
CA ILE A 139 -0.42 13.66 8.17
C ILE A 139 -1.68 13.83 7.31
N VAL A 140 -2.76 14.27 7.92
CA VAL A 140 -4.00 14.59 7.20
C VAL A 140 -3.75 15.75 6.25
N GLY A 141 -4.15 15.59 5.02
CA GLY A 141 -4.02 16.64 4.01
C GLY A 141 -4.97 17.81 4.25
N ALA A 142 -4.64 18.90 3.62
CA ALA A 142 -5.26 20.18 3.95
C ALA A 142 -6.72 20.29 3.55
N THR A 143 -7.28 19.46 2.64
CA THR A 143 -8.59 19.89 2.25
C THR A 143 -9.50 19.01 1.45
N LEU A 144 -9.23 18.73 0.23
CA LEU A 144 -10.28 18.27 -0.66
C LEU A 144 -9.87 16.97 -1.35
N ASN A 145 -10.81 16.06 -1.36
CA ASN A 145 -10.68 14.91 -2.24
C ASN A 145 -10.89 15.35 -3.70
N TYR A 146 -10.72 14.44 -4.60
CA TYR A 146 -10.81 14.65 -6.03
C TYR A 146 -12.17 15.16 -6.52
N ASP A 147 -13.22 15.03 -5.70
CA ASP A 147 -14.58 15.43 -6.02
C ASP A 147 -14.92 16.80 -5.45
N GLY A 148 -13.93 17.54 -4.95
CA GLY A 148 -14.16 18.82 -4.28
C GLY A 148 -14.81 18.71 -2.90
N LYS A 149 -14.94 17.50 -2.37
CA LYS A 149 -15.50 17.25 -1.03
C LYS A 149 -14.40 17.19 0.00
N THR A 150 -14.71 17.48 1.24
CA THR A 150 -13.79 17.34 2.36
C THR A 150 -13.27 15.90 2.42
N LEU A 151 -11.98 15.74 2.57
CA LEU A 151 -11.37 14.44 2.80
C LEU A 151 -12.03 13.78 4.01
N GLY A 152 -12.65 12.64 3.77
CA GLY A 152 -13.64 12.08 4.67
C GLY A 152 -13.06 11.36 5.88
N SER A 153 -11.75 11.13 5.95
CA SER A 153 -11.22 10.30 7.03
C SER A 153 -9.97 10.88 7.67
N THR A 154 -10.06 11.08 8.97
CA THR A 154 -8.90 11.34 9.83
C THR A 154 -8.36 10.06 10.46
N ALA A 155 -8.97 8.90 10.21
CA ALA A 155 -8.53 7.64 10.77
C ALA A 155 -7.22 7.18 10.12
N PRO A 156 -6.10 7.14 10.85
CA PRO A 156 -4.84 6.68 10.29
C PRO A 156 -4.85 5.17 10.05
N PHE A 157 -5.64 4.42 10.81
CA PHE A 157 -5.69 2.97 10.75
C PHE A 157 -7.10 2.44 10.58
N THR A 158 -7.23 1.38 9.79
CA THR A 158 -8.41 0.52 9.75
C THR A 158 -7.98 -0.93 9.91
N ARG A 159 -8.70 -1.64 10.76
CA ARG A 159 -8.48 -3.06 11.03
C ARG A 159 -9.75 -3.83 10.73
N TYR A 160 -9.62 -4.91 9.98
CA TYR A 160 -10.76 -5.75 9.58
C TYR A 160 -10.81 -7.11 10.28
N ASN A 161 -9.74 -7.55 10.90
CA ASN A 161 -9.72 -8.78 11.67
C ASN A 161 -8.91 -8.61 12.96
N GLU A 162 -9.11 -9.53 13.90
CA GLU A 162 -8.69 -9.36 15.29
C GLU A 162 -7.22 -9.68 15.57
N HIS A 163 -6.51 -10.23 14.60
CA HIS A 163 -5.11 -10.61 14.79
C HIS A 163 -4.20 -9.43 14.52
N PHE A 164 -4.01 -8.64 15.54
CA PHE A 164 -3.12 -7.49 15.55
C PHE A 164 -2.02 -7.71 16.58
N ARG A 165 -0.78 -7.67 16.13
CA ARG A 165 0.38 -7.48 17.00
C ARG A 165 1.09 -6.20 16.60
N ALA A 166 1.11 -5.24 17.52
CA ALA A 166 1.86 -4.00 17.40
C ALA A 166 3.27 -4.19 17.94
#